data_4880b7240ccd47309957ff1a68bc57f2
#
_entry.id   4880b7240ccd47309957ff1a68bc57f2
#
_cell.length_a   1.000
_cell.length_b   1.000
_cell.length_c   1.000
_cell.angle_alpha   90.00
_cell.angle_beta   90.00
_cell.angle_gamma   90.00
#
_symmetry.space_group_name_H-M   'P 1'
#
loop_
_entity.id
_entity.type
_entity.pdbx_description
1 polymer ?
#
loop_
_entity_poly.entity_id
_entity_poly.type
_entity_poly.pdbx_seq_one_letter_code
_entity_poly.pdbx_strand_id
1 'polypeptide(L)'
;MTYEQAGGGDAGLGVLNQENEVVSLIDRINHHTTTGLSTVEISSINAKRLNSEFKDFFKSNNSSKISYVLKGNKDKIKSFSNGIISGALRGATGKAFTDIVNIGIGGSDLGPAMIVDTLQYYKNHLTMHFVSNVDGDHVNETLKQLNPETTLFVVVSKTFTTQETLSNANTIRSWFLESQLEKSVEKHFVAVSSNIEKVRDFGINEANIFPMWDWVGGRFSLWSAVGLSISLSIGYSNFLSLLDGAHDMDTHFKNEPFETNIPVIMACLGIWYNNFFQFESEVVLPYSQYLNQFATYLQQAIMESNGKNVDRSGDRIDYQTSSIVWGEPGTNSQHAFFQLLHQGTKIIPSDFIAFAKPLH
;
A
#
# COMPACT_ATOMS: atom_id res chain seq x y z
N MET A 1 -14.61 -18.68 2.55
CA MET A 1 -13.18 -18.65 2.23
C MET A 1 -12.42 -18.53 3.54
N THR A 2 -11.58 -19.49 3.87
CA THR A 2 -10.70 -19.37 5.04
C THR A 2 -9.64 -18.28 4.80
N TYR A 3 -9.08 -17.75 5.87
CA TYR A 3 -8.01 -16.73 5.83
C TYR A 3 -6.85 -17.10 4.89
N GLU A 4 -6.48 -18.39 4.83
CA GLU A 4 -5.47 -18.91 3.89
C GLU A 4 -5.92 -18.87 2.42
N GLN A 5 -7.22 -19.09 2.13
CA GLN A 5 -7.77 -19.04 0.78
C GLN A 5 -7.90 -17.61 0.23
N ALA A 6 -7.91 -16.60 1.10
CA ALA A 6 -7.91 -15.18 0.72
C ALA A 6 -6.51 -14.61 0.47
N GLY A 7 -5.47 -15.45 0.42
CA GLY A 7 -4.08 -15.00 0.23
C GLY A 7 -3.46 -14.32 1.45
N GLY A 8 -4.06 -14.50 2.62
CA GLY A 8 -3.56 -13.99 3.89
C GLY A 8 -2.49 -14.88 4.48
N GLY A 9 -1.31 -14.95 3.88
CA GLY A 9 -0.13 -15.42 4.60
C GLY A 9 0.21 -14.46 5.74
N ASP A 10 0.79 -14.96 6.83
CA ASP A 10 1.17 -14.32 8.11
C ASP A 10 2.10 -13.09 8.02
N ALA A 11 2.01 -12.36 6.97
CA ALA A 11 2.95 -11.35 6.52
C ALA A 11 2.42 -9.95 6.53
N GLY A 12 1.35 -9.70 7.18
CA GLY A 12 1.06 -8.34 7.59
C GLY A 12 2.12 -7.91 8.56
N LEU A 13 3.07 -7.10 8.12
CA LEU A 13 3.77 -6.18 8.99
C LEU A 13 2.81 -5.81 10.12
N GLY A 14 3.23 -5.93 11.35
CA GLY A 14 2.49 -5.75 12.59
C GLY A 14 1.04 -5.21 12.57
N VAL A 15 0.66 -4.43 11.57
CA VAL A 15 -0.65 -3.83 11.39
C VAL A 15 -1.77 -4.89 11.19
N LEU A 16 -1.58 -5.95 10.40
CA LEU A 16 -2.63 -6.98 10.20
C LEU A 16 -2.90 -7.81 11.44
N ASN A 17 -1.85 -8.16 12.19
CA ASN A 17 -2.03 -8.82 13.47
C ASN A 17 -2.67 -7.90 14.51
N GLN A 18 -2.48 -6.59 14.36
CA GLN A 18 -2.97 -5.56 15.28
C GLN A 18 -4.46 -5.27 15.07
N GLU A 19 -4.95 -5.24 13.84
CA GLU A 19 -6.38 -5.08 13.56
C GLU A 19 -7.20 -6.25 14.12
N ASN A 20 -6.67 -7.45 14.00
CA ASN A 20 -7.29 -8.63 14.61
C ASN A 20 -7.22 -8.62 16.15
N GLU A 21 -6.18 -8.01 16.74
CA GLU A 21 -6.08 -7.79 18.19
C GLU A 21 -7.02 -6.69 18.67
N VAL A 22 -7.25 -5.65 17.87
CA VAL A 22 -8.24 -4.60 18.14
C VAL A 22 -9.65 -5.17 18.10
N VAL A 23 -9.97 -6.07 17.16
CA VAL A 23 -11.24 -6.80 17.13
C VAL A 23 -11.40 -7.68 18.37
N SER A 24 -10.36 -8.42 18.79
CA SER A 24 -10.34 -9.16 20.08
C SER A 24 -10.51 -8.23 21.29
N LEU A 25 -10.09 -6.98 21.21
CA LEU A 25 -10.28 -5.94 22.21
C LEU A 25 -11.75 -5.52 22.32
N ILE A 26 -12.47 -5.38 21.19
CA ILE A 26 -13.90 -5.08 21.17
C ILE A 26 -14.69 -6.19 21.85
N ASP A 27 -14.40 -7.45 21.55
CA ASP A 27 -15.07 -8.59 22.17
C ASP A 27 -14.90 -8.57 23.69
N ARG A 28 -13.72 -8.22 24.17
CA ARG A 28 -13.43 -8.08 25.61
C ARG A 28 -14.12 -6.88 26.24
N ILE A 29 -14.18 -5.73 25.56
CA ILE A 29 -14.90 -4.54 26.02
C ILE A 29 -16.40 -4.84 26.09
N ASN A 30 -17.00 -5.45 25.07
CA ASN A 30 -18.40 -5.82 25.04
C ASN A 30 -18.75 -6.85 26.12
N HIS A 31 -17.88 -7.82 26.39
CA HIS A 31 -18.08 -8.79 27.45
C HIS A 31 -18.07 -8.15 28.85
N HIS A 32 -17.29 -7.10 29.08
CA HIS A 32 -17.20 -6.40 30.35
C HIS A 32 -18.30 -5.34 30.55
N THR A 33 -18.83 -4.74 29.48
CA THR A 33 -19.98 -3.81 29.59
C THR A 33 -21.27 -4.49 30.04
N THR A 34 -21.41 -5.81 29.79
CA THR A 34 -22.51 -6.63 30.29
C THR A 34 -22.38 -6.99 31.78
N THR A 35 -21.23 -6.74 32.41
CA THR A 35 -20.96 -7.10 33.82
C THR A 35 -21.07 -5.92 34.82
N GLY A 36 -21.53 -4.73 34.40
CA GLY A 36 -21.94 -3.64 35.31
C GLY A 36 -20.81 -2.77 35.88
N LEU A 37 -19.59 -2.82 35.30
CA LEU A 37 -18.52 -1.91 35.69
C LEU A 37 -18.64 -0.55 34.95
N SER A 38 -18.28 0.55 35.63
CA SER A 38 -18.32 1.88 35.01
C SER A 38 -17.27 2.01 33.89
N THR A 39 -17.57 2.78 32.85
CA THR A 39 -16.70 3.02 31.70
C THR A 39 -15.29 3.52 32.07
N VAL A 40 -15.15 4.22 33.18
CA VAL A 40 -13.87 4.77 33.67
C VAL A 40 -13.01 3.69 34.34
N GLU A 41 -13.62 2.75 35.08
CA GLU A 41 -12.91 1.63 35.73
C GLU A 41 -12.44 0.60 34.69
N ILE A 42 -13.22 0.38 33.64
CA ILE A 42 -12.85 -0.48 32.51
C ILE A 42 -11.60 0.06 31.81
N SER A 43 -11.50 1.39 31.59
CA SER A 43 -10.38 1.99 30.86
C SER A 43 -9.03 1.86 31.58
N SER A 44 -8.99 1.99 32.92
CA SER A 44 -7.74 1.97 33.68
C SER A 44 -7.17 0.56 33.92
N ILE A 45 -8.03 -0.43 34.10
CA ILE A 45 -7.63 -1.84 34.34
C ILE A 45 -7.22 -2.50 33.03
N ASN A 46 -7.96 -2.27 31.97
CA ASN A 46 -7.71 -2.88 30.64
C ASN A 46 -6.50 -2.28 29.92
N ALA A 47 -6.25 -0.98 30.04
CA ALA A 47 -5.07 -0.34 29.45
C ALA A 47 -3.74 -0.95 29.96
N LYS A 48 -3.63 -1.25 31.27
CA LYS A 48 -2.43 -1.89 31.84
C LYS A 48 -2.26 -3.33 31.39
N ARG A 49 -3.34 -4.10 31.29
CA ARG A 49 -3.32 -5.51 30.89
C ARG A 49 -3.02 -5.63 29.39
N LEU A 50 -3.67 -4.85 28.55
CA LEU A 50 -3.43 -4.76 27.13
C LEU A 50 -1.99 -4.36 26.81
N ASN A 51 -1.46 -3.36 27.53
CA ASN A 51 -0.07 -2.94 27.35
C ASN A 51 0.93 -4.08 27.65
N SER A 52 0.65 -4.96 28.62
CA SER A 52 1.52 -6.12 28.88
C SER A 52 1.37 -7.21 27.83
N GLU A 53 0.15 -7.55 27.42
CA GLU A 53 -0.12 -8.56 26.39
C GLU A 53 0.42 -8.14 25.02
N PHE A 54 0.30 -6.87 24.63
CA PHE A 54 0.92 -6.31 23.42
C PHE A 54 2.44 -6.31 23.49
N LYS A 55 3.03 -5.90 24.63
CA LYS A 55 4.49 -5.96 24.79
C LYS A 55 5.04 -7.39 24.69
N ASP A 56 4.33 -8.37 25.21
CA ASP A 56 4.72 -9.77 25.15
C ASP A 56 4.54 -10.35 23.73
N PHE A 57 3.48 -9.95 23.02
CA PHE A 57 3.28 -10.27 21.61
C PHE A 57 4.41 -9.72 20.73
N PHE A 58 4.79 -8.46 20.90
CA PHE A 58 5.90 -7.86 20.14
C PHE A 58 7.27 -8.42 20.54
N LYS A 59 7.47 -8.83 21.78
CA LYS A 59 8.70 -9.52 22.20
C LYS A 59 8.84 -10.91 21.58
N SER A 60 7.74 -11.63 21.40
CA SER A 60 7.72 -12.96 20.79
C SER A 60 7.87 -12.92 19.25
N ASN A 61 7.37 -11.86 18.60
CA ASN A 61 7.50 -11.63 17.17
C ASN A 61 8.66 -10.69 16.88
N ASN A 62 9.83 -11.26 16.72
CA ASN A 62 11.11 -10.60 16.55
C ASN A 62 11.05 -9.45 15.51
N SER A 63 11.20 -8.20 15.96
CA SER A 63 11.05 -6.94 15.26
C SER A 63 12.04 -6.67 14.11
N SER A 64 12.80 -7.65 13.71
CA SER A 64 13.74 -7.56 12.60
C SER A 64 13.07 -7.71 11.21
N LYS A 65 11.74 -7.90 11.13
CA LYS A 65 11.06 -8.25 9.88
C LYS A 65 11.04 -7.11 8.82
N ILE A 66 10.98 -5.84 9.21
CA ILE A 66 11.00 -4.74 8.23
C ILE A 66 12.34 -4.61 7.54
N SER A 67 13.43 -4.80 8.27
CA SER A 67 14.75 -4.89 7.62
C SER A 67 14.87 -6.09 6.68
N TYR A 68 14.00 -7.10 6.81
CA TYR A 68 13.94 -8.29 5.95
C TYR A 68 13.13 -8.09 4.67
N VAL A 69 12.15 -7.18 4.63
CA VAL A 69 11.29 -6.97 3.43
C VAL A 69 12.13 -6.67 2.20
N LEU A 70 13.22 -5.93 2.39
CA LEU A 70 14.17 -5.61 1.33
C LEU A 70 15.50 -6.37 1.44
N LYS A 71 15.65 -7.31 2.39
CA LYS A 71 16.90 -8.05 2.55
C LYS A 71 17.22 -8.81 1.25
N GLY A 72 18.39 -8.56 0.69
CA GLY A 72 18.80 -9.10 -0.62
C GLY A 72 18.34 -8.27 -1.82
N ASN A 73 17.32 -7.42 -1.66
CA ASN A 73 16.82 -6.54 -2.73
C ASN A 73 17.34 -5.10 -2.64
N LYS A 74 17.77 -4.63 -1.46
CA LYS A 74 18.22 -3.23 -1.27
C LYS A 74 19.29 -2.83 -2.28
N ASP A 75 20.36 -3.61 -2.37
CA ASP A 75 21.48 -3.30 -3.26
C ASP A 75 21.09 -3.48 -4.73
N LYS A 76 20.23 -4.44 -5.04
CA LYS A 76 19.71 -4.66 -6.39
C LYS A 76 18.82 -3.50 -6.84
N ILE A 77 17.87 -3.07 -6.01
CA ILE A 77 17.01 -1.90 -6.29
C ILE A 77 17.88 -0.64 -6.44
N LYS A 78 18.82 -0.41 -5.51
CA LYS A 78 19.75 0.72 -5.56
C LYS A 78 20.54 0.75 -6.87
N SER A 79 21.21 -0.35 -7.19
CA SER A 79 22.06 -0.45 -8.37
C SER A 79 21.25 -0.31 -9.65
N PHE A 80 20.08 -0.94 -9.72
CA PHE A 80 19.20 -0.88 -10.87
C PHE A 80 18.63 0.53 -11.06
N SER A 81 18.03 1.11 -10.03
CA SER A 81 17.45 2.48 -10.12
C SER A 81 18.51 3.51 -10.49
N ASN A 82 19.67 3.47 -9.85
CA ASN A 82 20.78 4.37 -10.17
C ASN A 82 21.28 4.17 -11.60
N GLY A 83 21.35 2.92 -12.07
CA GLY A 83 21.76 2.58 -13.45
C GLY A 83 20.79 3.12 -14.50
N ILE A 84 19.48 3.01 -14.27
CA ILE A 84 18.43 3.57 -15.15
C ILE A 84 18.47 5.11 -15.13
N ILE A 85 18.44 5.71 -13.94
CA ILE A 85 18.40 7.17 -13.76
C ILE A 85 19.65 7.83 -14.36
N SER A 86 20.83 7.25 -14.18
CA SER A 86 22.08 7.78 -14.75
C SER A 86 22.25 7.52 -16.25
N GLY A 87 21.38 6.69 -16.86
CA GLY A 87 21.52 6.24 -18.24
C GLY A 87 22.68 5.26 -18.47
N ALA A 88 23.24 4.65 -17.42
CA ALA A 88 24.23 3.57 -17.51
C ALA A 88 23.57 2.28 -17.99
N LEU A 89 22.36 1.98 -17.50
CA LEU A 89 21.50 0.93 -18.05
C LEU A 89 20.64 1.54 -19.16
N ARG A 90 20.59 0.87 -20.31
CA ARG A 90 19.99 1.38 -21.54
C ARG A 90 19.12 0.33 -22.20
N GLY A 91 18.16 0.79 -22.99
CA GLY A 91 17.33 -0.05 -23.85
C GLY A 91 18.13 -0.82 -24.90
N ALA A 92 17.47 -1.66 -25.65
CA ALA A 92 18.08 -2.56 -26.62
C ALA A 92 18.81 -1.82 -27.77
N THR A 93 18.34 -0.62 -28.12
CA THR A 93 18.95 0.25 -29.15
C THR A 93 20.07 1.14 -28.60
N GLY A 94 20.40 1.03 -27.31
CA GLY A 94 21.41 1.85 -26.66
C GLY A 94 20.93 3.24 -26.22
N LYS A 95 19.63 3.55 -26.41
CA LYS A 95 19.00 4.79 -25.89
C LYS A 95 18.78 4.69 -24.38
N ALA A 96 18.89 5.82 -23.69
CA ALA A 96 18.52 5.93 -22.29
C ALA A 96 16.99 5.83 -22.14
N PHE A 97 16.51 5.34 -21.00
CA PHE A 97 15.09 5.32 -20.69
C PHE A 97 14.60 6.74 -20.36
N THR A 98 13.39 7.03 -20.80
CA THR A 98 12.65 8.28 -20.51
C THR A 98 11.34 7.98 -19.79
N ASP A 99 10.78 6.80 -20.03
CA ASP A 99 9.46 6.41 -19.53
C ASP A 99 9.51 5.07 -18.82
N ILE A 100 8.79 4.98 -17.73
CA ILE A 100 8.63 3.76 -16.93
C ILE A 100 7.14 3.44 -16.83
N VAL A 101 6.75 2.24 -17.22
CA VAL A 101 5.35 1.77 -17.09
C VAL A 101 5.28 0.72 -16.00
N ASN A 102 4.59 1.02 -14.91
CA ASN A 102 4.25 0.05 -13.88
C ASN A 102 2.97 -0.68 -14.29
N ILE A 103 3.03 -1.99 -14.42
CA ILE A 103 1.90 -2.84 -14.81
C ILE A 103 1.54 -3.70 -13.61
N GLY A 104 0.42 -3.39 -12.96
CA GLY A 104 -0.01 -4.08 -11.74
C GLY A 104 -1.38 -3.58 -11.31
N ILE A 105 -2.10 -4.31 -10.48
CA ILE A 105 -3.43 -3.95 -9.97
C ILE A 105 -3.48 -4.08 -8.45
N GLY A 106 -4.40 -3.38 -7.80
CA GLY A 106 -4.55 -3.38 -6.35
C GLY A 106 -3.29 -2.87 -5.64
N GLY A 107 -2.73 -3.64 -4.72
CA GLY A 107 -1.52 -3.25 -3.99
C GLY A 107 -0.27 -3.09 -4.84
N SER A 108 -0.24 -3.68 -6.03
CA SER A 108 0.85 -3.51 -7.00
C SER A 108 0.76 -2.19 -7.79
N ASP A 109 -0.31 -1.43 -7.62
CA ASP A 109 -0.60 -0.17 -8.28
C ASP A 109 -0.81 0.97 -7.28
N LEU A 110 -1.82 0.85 -6.41
CA LEU A 110 -2.34 1.93 -5.57
C LEU A 110 -1.27 2.59 -4.69
N GLY A 111 -0.47 1.79 -3.99
CA GLY A 111 0.59 2.30 -3.13
C GLY A 111 1.69 3.01 -3.93
N PRO A 112 2.31 2.36 -4.91
CA PRO A 112 3.30 2.99 -5.79
C PRO A 112 2.79 4.24 -6.50
N ALA A 113 1.60 4.21 -7.09
CA ALA A 113 1.01 5.35 -7.78
C ALA A 113 0.79 6.53 -6.84
N MET A 114 0.20 6.27 -5.67
CA MET A 114 -0.01 7.29 -4.63
C MET A 114 1.30 7.93 -4.18
N ILE A 115 2.34 7.15 -3.91
CA ILE A 115 3.64 7.70 -3.46
C ILE A 115 4.35 8.47 -4.56
N VAL A 116 4.31 7.99 -5.81
CA VAL A 116 4.91 8.71 -6.95
C VAL A 116 4.24 10.07 -7.14
N ASP A 117 2.92 10.15 -7.00
CA ASP A 117 2.17 11.40 -7.04
C ASP A 117 2.50 12.28 -5.82
N THR A 118 2.48 11.72 -4.62
CA THR A 118 2.76 12.44 -3.37
C THR A 118 4.17 13.03 -3.33
N LEU A 119 5.16 12.32 -3.83
CA LEU A 119 6.57 12.72 -3.79
C LEU A 119 7.08 13.29 -5.12
N GLN A 120 6.19 13.74 -6.01
CA GLN A 120 6.56 14.30 -7.31
C GLN A 120 7.49 15.53 -7.21
N TYR A 121 7.56 16.22 -6.09
CA TYR A 121 8.56 17.27 -5.84
C TYR A 121 10.00 16.74 -5.99
N TYR A 122 10.24 15.48 -5.64
CA TYR A 122 11.54 14.82 -5.70
C TYR A 122 11.76 14.02 -6.98
N LYS A 123 10.81 14.05 -7.95
CA LYS A 123 10.92 13.29 -9.19
C LYS A 123 12.17 13.67 -9.97
N ASN A 124 12.77 12.68 -10.60
CA ASN A 124 13.85 12.87 -11.57
C ASN A 124 13.28 13.08 -12.99
N HIS A 125 14.08 12.86 -14.03
CA HIS A 125 13.69 13.06 -15.44
C HIS A 125 12.82 11.96 -16.02
N LEU A 126 12.64 10.82 -15.32
CA LEU A 126 11.82 9.70 -15.80
C LEU A 126 10.33 10.02 -15.63
N THR A 127 9.55 9.75 -16.66
CA THR A 127 8.10 9.85 -16.60
C THR A 127 7.51 8.50 -16.18
N MET A 128 6.69 8.53 -15.15
CA MET A 128 6.03 7.32 -14.63
C MET A 128 4.62 7.19 -15.18
N HIS A 129 4.28 6.00 -15.64
CA HIS A 129 2.94 5.61 -16.09
C HIS A 129 2.49 4.39 -15.29
N PHE A 130 1.21 4.32 -14.99
CA PHE A 130 0.61 3.21 -14.24
C PHE A 130 -0.51 2.59 -15.08
N VAL A 131 -0.44 1.28 -15.31
CA VAL A 131 -1.46 0.51 -16.03
C VAL A 131 -1.98 -0.56 -15.09
N SER A 132 -3.20 -0.38 -14.60
CA SER A 132 -3.82 -1.24 -13.59
C SER A 132 -5.10 -1.89 -14.09
N ASN A 133 -6.05 -1.11 -14.59
CA ASN A 133 -7.33 -1.65 -15.02
C ASN A 133 -7.19 -2.50 -16.29
N VAL A 134 -7.93 -3.62 -16.34
CA VAL A 134 -8.01 -4.50 -17.52
C VAL A 134 -8.98 -3.90 -18.56
N ASP A 135 -8.68 -2.68 -18.96
CA ASP A 135 -9.44 -1.91 -19.93
C ASP A 135 -8.52 -1.55 -21.11
N GLY A 136 -8.93 -1.94 -22.30
CA GLY A 136 -8.17 -1.70 -23.53
C GLY A 136 -7.89 -0.21 -23.77
N ASP A 137 -8.80 0.66 -23.39
CA ASP A 137 -8.62 2.11 -23.54
C ASP A 137 -7.52 2.61 -22.60
N HIS A 138 -7.45 2.13 -21.37
CA HIS A 138 -6.39 2.49 -20.43
C HIS A 138 -4.99 2.14 -20.98
N VAL A 139 -4.82 0.92 -21.46
CA VAL A 139 -3.56 0.47 -22.07
C VAL A 139 -3.24 1.30 -23.31
N ASN A 140 -4.21 1.44 -24.21
CA ASN A 140 -4.01 2.09 -25.51
C ASN A 140 -3.67 3.59 -25.37
N GLU A 141 -4.39 4.33 -24.50
CA GLU A 141 -4.08 5.74 -24.24
C GLU A 141 -2.70 5.93 -23.62
N THR A 142 -2.27 5.01 -22.76
CA THR A 142 -0.89 5.02 -22.24
C THR A 142 0.13 4.78 -23.35
N LEU A 143 -0.07 3.76 -24.18
CA LEU A 143 0.88 3.39 -25.24
C LEU A 143 1.05 4.46 -26.32
N LYS A 144 0.02 5.26 -26.62
CA LYS A 144 0.11 6.38 -27.58
C LYS A 144 1.18 7.41 -27.25
N GLN A 145 1.54 7.53 -25.97
CA GLN A 145 2.49 8.52 -25.48
C GLN A 145 3.93 7.96 -25.42
N LEU A 146 4.13 6.67 -25.67
CA LEU A 146 5.36 5.98 -25.40
C LEU A 146 6.19 5.69 -26.67
N ASN A 147 7.50 5.67 -26.48
CA ASN A 147 8.44 5.17 -27.48
C ASN A 147 9.03 3.83 -26.97
N PRO A 148 8.81 2.71 -27.69
CA PRO A 148 9.29 1.41 -27.24
C PRO A 148 10.82 1.32 -27.05
N GLU A 149 11.61 2.16 -27.73
CA GLU A 149 13.06 2.18 -27.57
C GLU A 149 13.55 2.81 -26.27
N THR A 150 12.71 3.65 -25.63
CA THR A 150 13.07 4.42 -24.42
C THR A 150 12.15 4.12 -23.24
N THR A 151 11.29 3.12 -23.33
CA THR A 151 10.35 2.73 -22.28
C THR A 151 10.81 1.46 -21.57
N LEU A 152 10.78 1.49 -20.22
CA LEU A 152 10.98 0.33 -19.35
C LEU A 152 9.63 -0.10 -18.76
N PHE A 153 9.34 -1.39 -18.78
CA PHE A 153 8.12 -1.99 -18.26
C PHE A 153 8.40 -2.76 -16.97
N VAL A 154 7.71 -2.42 -15.90
CA VAL A 154 7.82 -3.08 -14.59
C VAL A 154 6.54 -3.87 -14.35
N VAL A 155 6.59 -5.18 -14.52
CA VAL A 155 5.46 -6.09 -14.31
C VAL A 155 5.41 -6.48 -12.82
N VAL A 156 4.40 -6.03 -12.10
CA VAL A 156 4.27 -6.24 -10.66
C VAL A 156 3.12 -7.18 -10.38
N SER A 157 3.44 -8.44 -10.08
CA SER A 157 2.46 -9.47 -9.73
C SER A 157 3.08 -10.51 -8.81
N LYS A 158 2.60 -10.61 -7.57
CA LYS A 158 3.15 -11.53 -6.57
C LYS A 158 3.25 -12.96 -7.08
N THR A 159 2.14 -13.52 -7.56
CA THR A 159 2.05 -14.91 -8.05
C THR A 159 2.34 -15.05 -9.54
N PHE A 160 2.44 -13.94 -10.24
CA PHE A 160 2.51 -13.88 -11.71
C PHE A 160 1.38 -14.69 -12.39
N THR A 161 0.15 -14.56 -11.81
CA THR A 161 -1.07 -15.24 -12.28
C THR A 161 -2.28 -14.32 -12.30
N THR A 162 -2.15 -13.06 -11.84
CA THR A 162 -3.24 -12.09 -11.83
C THR A 162 -3.65 -11.79 -13.27
N GLN A 163 -4.87 -12.14 -13.64
CA GLN A 163 -5.34 -12.12 -15.02
C GLN A 163 -5.27 -10.72 -15.63
N GLU A 164 -5.69 -9.70 -14.89
CA GLU A 164 -5.67 -8.30 -15.31
C GLU A 164 -4.24 -7.84 -15.63
N THR A 165 -3.30 -8.11 -14.71
CA THR A 165 -1.89 -7.73 -14.90
C THR A 165 -1.28 -8.45 -16.09
N LEU A 166 -1.53 -9.76 -16.24
CA LEU A 166 -0.96 -10.52 -17.35
C LEU A 166 -1.60 -10.15 -18.69
N SER A 167 -2.90 -9.86 -18.73
CA SER A 167 -3.57 -9.38 -19.93
C SER A 167 -2.95 -8.06 -20.40
N ASN A 168 -2.81 -7.09 -19.52
CA ASN A 168 -2.18 -5.81 -19.81
C ASN A 168 -0.71 -5.99 -20.22
N ALA A 169 0.06 -6.81 -19.49
CA ALA A 169 1.47 -7.07 -19.79
C ALA A 169 1.66 -7.73 -21.17
N ASN A 170 0.80 -8.69 -21.53
CA ASN A 170 0.85 -9.34 -22.84
C ASN A 170 0.47 -8.37 -23.98
N THR A 171 -0.55 -7.53 -23.78
CA THR A 171 -0.94 -6.49 -24.74
C THR A 171 0.21 -5.52 -24.97
N ILE A 172 0.82 -5.03 -23.92
CA ILE A 172 1.98 -4.11 -23.99
C ILE A 172 3.18 -4.79 -24.64
N ARG A 173 3.45 -6.05 -24.31
CA ARG A 173 4.53 -6.83 -24.93
C ARG A 173 4.29 -7.03 -26.42
N SER A 174 3.06 -7.31 -26.84
CA SER A 174 2.72 -7.44 -28.26
C SER A 174 2.95 -6.12 -29.01
N TRP A 175 2.48 -4.99 -28.46
CA TRP A 175 2.77 -3.66 -29.01
C TRP A 175 4.28 -3.36 -29.09
N PHE A 176 5.04 -3.71 -28.05
CA PHE A 176 6.49 -3.53 -28.03
C PHE A 176 7.17 -4.31 -29.16
N LEU A 177 6.73 -5.54 -29.44
CA LEU A 177 7.27 -6.41 -30.48
C LEU A 177 6.87 -6.03 -31.91
N GLU A 178 5.92 -5.12 -32.10
CA GLU A 178 5.63 -4.56 -33.44
C GLU A 178 6.84 -3.80 -34.03
N SER A 179 7.69 -3.25 -33.16
CA SER A 179 8.86 -2.45 -33.56
C SER A 179 10.19 -2.94 -33.00
N GLN A 180 10.18 -3.86 -32.06
CA GLN A 180 11.35 -4.38 -31.38
C GLN A 180 11.49 -5.89 -31.55
N LEU A 181 12.71 -6.39 -31.41
CA LEU A 181 12.98 -7.82 -31.50
C LEU A 181 12.67 -8.53 -30.18
N GLU A 182 12.32 -9.80 -30.22
CA GLU A 182 12.06 -10.64 -29.03
C GLU A 182 13.20 -10.57 -28.02
N LYS A 183 14.46 -10.62 -28.43
CA LYS A 183 15.63 -10.48 -27.55
C LYS A 183 15.72 -9.13 -26.82
N SER A 184 14.97 -8.12 -27.28
CA SER A 184 14.93 -6.79 -26.65
C SER A 184 14.11 -6.80 -25.37
N VAL A 185 13.21 -7.78 -25.19
CA VAL A 185 12.36 -7.94 -23.99
C VAL A 185 13.23 -8.01 -22.73
N GLU A 186 14.35 -8.72 -22.77
CA GLU A 186 15.27 -8.85 -21.63
C GLU A 186 15.85 -7.53 -21.11
N LYS A 187 15.87 -6.47 -21.95
CA LYS A 187 16.38 -5.14 -21.58
C LYS A 187 15.29 -4.14 -21.21
N HIS A 188 14.06 -4.41 -21.62
CA HIS A 188 12.94 -3.48 -21.45
C HIS A 188 11.89 -3.95 -20.45
N PHE A 189 11.92 -5.22 -20.05
CA PHE A 189 10.97 -5.76 -19.09
C PHE A 189 11.68 -6.23 -17.82
N VAL A 190 11.15 -5.82 -16.69
CA VAL A 190 11.54 -6.29 -15.36
C VAL A 190 10.30 -6.75 -14.61
N ALA A 191 10.46 -7.61 -13.63
CA ALA A 191 9.35 -8.11 -12.85
C ALA A 191 9.60 -8.00 -11.34
N VAL A 192 8.52 -7.74 -10.62
CA VAL A 192 8.46 -7.89 -9.16
C VAL A 192 7.51 -9.05 -8.87
N SER A 193 8.04 -10.18 -8.42
CA SER A 193 7.25 -11.39 -8.23
C SER A 193 7.92 -12.37 -7.27
N SER A 194 7.12 -13.26 -6.66
CA SER A 194 7.62 -14.46 -5.96
C SER A 194 7.77 -15.66 -6.89
N ASN A 195 7.15 -15.63 -8.07
CA ASN A 195 7.12 -16.76 -9.03
C ASN A 195 8.12 -16.58 -10.16
N ILE A 196 9.37 -16.98 -9.91
CA ILE A 196 10.48 -16.82 -10.84
C ILE A 196 10.26 -17.62 -12.15
N GLU A 197 9.69 -18.81 -12.05
CA GLU A 197 9.46 -19.70 -13.20
C GLU A 197 8.52 -19.03 -14.22
N LYS A 198 7.34 -18.58 -13.79
CA LYS A 198 6.39 -17.91 -14.69
C LYS A 198 6.91 -16.61 -15.27
N VAL A 199 7.75 -15.89 -14.52
CA VAL A 199 8.38 -14.66 -15.03
C VAL A 199 9.37 -15.00 -16.16
N ARG A 200 10.14 -16.09 -16.02
CA ARG A 200 11.01 -16.59 -17.11
C ARG A 200 10.22 -17.03 -18.34
N ASP A 201 9.10 -17.73 -18.14
CA ASP A 201 8.22 -18.17 -19.23
C ASP A 201 7.65 -16.99 -20.02
N PHE A 202 7.45 -15.84 -19.36
CA PHE A 202 7.05 -14.59 -20.00
C PHE A 202 8.18 -13.97 -20.87
N GLY A 203 9.42 -14.41 -20.69
CA GLY A 203 10.61 -13.92 -21.42
C GLY A 203 11.43 -12.87 -20.65
N ILE A 204 11.18 -12.64 -19.38
CA ILE A 204 11.98 -11.72 -18.56
C ILE A 204 13.20 -12.43 -18.02
N ASN A 205 14.38 -11.83 -18.21
CA ASN A 205 15.65 -12.36 -17.72
C ASN A 205 15.64 -12.41 -16.18
N GLU A 206 16.17 -13.49 -15.61
CA GLU A 206 16.24 -13.70 -14.16
C GLU A 206 16.97 -12.58 -13.43
N ALA A 207 17.99 -11.99 -14.05
CA ALA A 207 18.69 -10.82 -13.51
C ALA A 207 17.77 -9.62 -13.29
N ASN A 208 16.67 -9.54 -14.04
CA ASN A 208 15.65 -8.47 -13.98
C ASN A 208 14.45 -8.83 -13.10
N ILE A 209 14.48 -9.91 -12.34
CA ILE A 209 13.43 -10.29 -11.40
C ILE A 209 13.80 -9.74 -10.01
N PHE A 210 12.92 -8.92 -9.45
CA PHE A 210 13.00 -8.42 -8.08
C PHE A 210 12.08 -9.28 -7.21
N PRO A 211 12.62 -10.23 -6.44
CA PRO A 211 11.80 -11.15 -5.68
C PRO A 211 11.03 -10.44 -4.58
N MET A 212 9.78 -10.83 -4.41
CA MET A 212 8.99 -10.48 -3.24
C MET A 212 8.61 -11.76 -2.47
N TRP A 213 8.43 -11.60 -1.17
CA TRP A 213 8.22 -12.72 -0.26
C TRP A 213 6.74 -13.05 -0.12
N ASP A 214 6.40 -14.32 0.13
CA ASP A 214 5.01 -14.77 0.26
C ASP A 214 4.27 -14.11 1.41
N TRP A 215 4.97 -13.74 2.46
CA TRP A 215 4.43 -13.04 3.61
C TRP A 215 4.18 -11.53 3.38
N VAL A 216 4.53 -10.96 2.23
CA VAL A 216 4.22 -9.55 1.89
C VAL A 216 2.79 -9.46 1.39
N GLY A 217 1.90 -8.83 2.17
CA GLY A 217 0.52 -8.56 1.78
C GLY A 217 0.45 -7.51 0.65
N GLY A 218 -0.45 -7.70 -0.33
CA GLY A 218 -0.57 -6.82 -1.50
C GLY A 218 -0.77 -5.34 -1.13
N ARG A 219 -1.77 -5.03 -0.31
CA ARG A 219 -2.11 -3.66 0.12
C ARG A 219 -1.06 -2.99 1.03
N PHE A 220 -0.09 -3.75 1.54
CA PHE A 220 1.04 -3.27 2.34
C PHE A 220 2.39 -3.46 1.63
N SER A 221 2.38 -3.72 0.32
CA SER A 221 3.58 -4.12 -0.42
C SER A 221 4.46 -2.97 -0.89
N LEU A 222 4.01 -1.73 -0.83
CA LEU A 222 4.77 -0.57 -1.31
C LEU A 222 6.16 -0.45 -0.64
N TRP A 223 6.30 -0.93 0.59
CA TRP A 223 7.55 -0.97 1.37
C TRP A 223 8.55 -2.05 0.91
N SER A 224 8.10 -2.97 0.05
CA SER A 224 8.87 -4.12 -0.46
C SER A 224 9.54 -3.82 -1.81
N ALA A 225 9.90 -4.87 -2.55
CA ALA A 225 10.37 -4.76 -3.93
C ALA A 225 9.36 -4.08 -4.88
N VAL A 226 8.07 -4.03 -4.53
CA VAL A 226 7.03 -3.26 -5.24
C VAL A 226 7.37 -1.76 -5.27
N GLY A 227 8.11 -1.25 -4.29
CA GLY A 227 8.67 0.10 -4.27
C GLY A 227 9.74 0.39 -5.33
N LEU A 228 10.08 -0.56 -6.20
CA LEU A 228 11.00 -0.33 -7.33
C LEU A 228 10.56 0.86 -8.19
N SER A 229 9.26 0.95 -8.50
CA SER A 229 8.70 2.06 -9.28
C SER A 229 8.86 3.41 -8.57
N ILE A 230 8.71 3.42 -7.24
CA ILE A 230 8.97 4.60 -6.40
C ILE A 230 10.46 5.00 -6.49
N SER A 231 11.36 4.03 -6.29
CA SER A 231 12.80 4.26 -6.38
C SER A 231 13.25 4.77 -7.76
N LEU A 232 12.62 4.30 -8.84
CA LEU A 232 12.85 4.79 -10.19
C LEU A 232 12.38 6.24 -10.37
N SER A 233 11.28 6.63 -9.75
CA SER A 233 10.70 7.97 -9.85
C SER A 233 11.50 9.02 -9.06
N ILE A 234 11.73 8.77 -7.76
CA ILE A 234 12.28 9.78 -6.83
C ILE A 234 13.75 9.53 -6.46
N GLY A 235 14.34 8.47 -6.97
CA GLY A 235 15.69 8.01 -6.62
C GLY A 235 15.73 7.18 -5.34
N TYR A 236 16.72 6.28 -5.27
CA TYR A 236 16.83 5.32 -4.17
C TYR A 236 17.00 5.99 -2.80
N SER A 237 17.72 7.12 -2.72
CA SER A 237 17.92 7.82 -1.45
C SER A 237 16.62 8.32 -0.82
N ASN A 238 15.75 8.93 -1.64
CA ASN A 238 14.45 9.40 -1.18
C ASN A 238 13.50 8.23 -0.86
N PHE A 239 13.58 7.14 -1.63
CA PHE A 239 12.85 5.92 -1.30
C PHE A 239 13.29 5.33 0.05
N LEU A 240 14.60 5.34 0.35
CA LEU A 240 15.09 4.89 1.64
C LEU A 240 14.58 5.78 2.79
N SER A 241 14.59 7.11 2.61
CA SER A 241 14.02 8.04 3.60
C SER A 241 12.52 7.82 3.85
N LEU A 242 11.76 7.44 2.82
CA LEU A 242 10.36 7.03 2.97
C LEU A 242 10.24 5.78 3.86
N LEU A 243 11.11 4.79 3.64
CA LEU A 243 11.15 3.58 4.48
C LEU A 243 11.57 3.87 5.92
N ASP A 244 12.49 4.81 6.13
CA ASP A 244 12.91 5.24 7.47
C ASP A 244 11.73 5.90 8.22
N GLY A 245 10.95 6.75 7.55
CA GLY A 245 9.75 7.35 8.15
C GLY A 245 8.69 6.30 8.52
N ALA A 246 8.48 5.27 7.70
CA ALA A 246 7.61 4.15 8.05
C ALA A 246 8.14 3.35 9.26
N HIS A 247 9.46 3.14 9.33
CA HIS A 247 10.10 2.48 10.45
C HIS A 247 9.96 3.27 11.76
N ASP A 248 10.02 4.59 11.69
CA ASP A 248 9.80 5.45 12.85
C ASP A 248 8.39 5.28 13.41
N MET A 249 7.37 5.21 12.55
CA MET A 249 5.99 4.94 12.97
C MET A 249 5.83 3.52 13.54
N ASP A 250 6.46 2.51 12.96
CA ASP A 250 6.46 1.15 13.51
C ASP A 250 7.11 1.11 14.90
N THR A 251 8.18 1.88 15.08
CA THR A 251 8.88 2.01 16.37
C THR A 251 8.01 2.71 17.40
N HIS A 252 7.34 3.80 17.01
CA HIS A 252 6.35 4.49 17.84
C HIS A 252 5.22 3.53 18.25
N PHE A 253 4.61 2.86 17.29
CA PHE A 253 3.51 1.94 17.54
C PHE A 253 3.91 0.81 18.51
N LYS A 254 5.12 0.26 18.39
CA LYS A 254 5.62 -0.81 19.23
C LYS A 254 5.91 -0.39 20.67
N ASN A 255 6.40 0.83 20.86
CA ASN A 255 7.03 1.22 22.12
C ASN A 255 6.18 2.20 22.96
N GLU A 256 5.28 2.97 22.32
CA GLU A 256 4.49 3.96 23.03
C GLU A 256 3.38 3.31 23.85
N PRO A 257 3.06 3.87 25.04
CA PRO A 257 1.85 3.52 25.79
C PRO A 257 0.59 3.79 24.97
N PHE A 258 -0.50 3.04 25.21
CA PHE A 258 -1.73 3.18 24.43
C PHE A 258 -2.32 4.60 24.46
N GLU A 259 -2.17 5.30 25.56
CA GLU A 259 -2.67 6.66 25.76
C GLU A 259 -1.99 7.71 24.85
N THR A 260 -0.81 7.39 24.33
CA THR A 260 -0.02 8.26 23.43
C THR A 260 0.28 7.60 22.09
N ASN A 261 -0.18 6.36 21.87
CA ASN A 261 0.07 5.57 20.67
C ASN A 261 -0.92 5.98 19.56
N ILE A 262 -0.46 6.76 18.61
CA ILE A 262 -1.30 7.33 17.54
C ILE A 262 -2.10 6.27 16.78
N PRO A 263 -1.50 5.19 16.23
CA PRO A 263 -2.25 4.13 15.54
C PRO A 263 -3.32 3.46 16.42
N VAL A 264 -3.01 3.21 17.70
CA VAL A 264 -3.97 2.61 18.65
C VAL A 264 -5.14 3.54 18.91
N ILE A 265 -4.88 4.83 19.15
CA ILE A 265 -5.92 5.84 19.40
C ILE A 265 -6.83 5.96 18.17
N MET A 266 -6.27 6.04 16.96
CA MET A 266 -7.05 6.12 15.72
C MET A 266 -7.92 4.88 15.52
N ALA A 267 -7.38 3.69 15.75
CA ALA A 267 -8.14 2.44 15.66
C ALA A 267 -9.29 2.40 16.68
N CYS A 268 -9.04 2.80 17.94
CA CYS A 268 -10.08 2.86 18.96
C CYS A 268 -11.18 3.88 18.63
N LEU A 269 -10.83 5.03 18.06
CA LEU A 269 -11.80 6.04 17.62
C LEU A 269 -12.67 5.51 16.47
N GLY A 270 -12.06 4.86 15.45
CA GLY A 270 -12.79 4.25 14.34
C GLY A 270 -13.79 3.19 14.82
N ILE A 271 -13.38 2.33 15.75
CA ILE A 271 -14.26 1.35 16.39
C ILE A 271 -15.41 2.02 17.12
N TRP A 272 -15.10 3.05 17.91
CA TRP A 272 -16.08 3.78 18.68
C TRP A 272 -17.11 4.47 17.78
N TYR A 273 -16.68 5.14 16.74
CA TYR A 273 -17.56 5.77 15.77
C TYR A 273 -18.46 4.76 15.08
N ASN A 274 -17.89 3.65 14.61
CA ASN A 274 -18.64 2.68 13.80
C ASN A 274 -19.59 1.82 14.65
N ASN A 275 -19.18 1.35 15.85
CA ASN A 275 -19.98 0.43 16.65
C ASN A 275 -20.88 1.10 17.68
N PHE A 276 -20.46 2.23 18.28
CA PHE A 276 -21.21 2.87 19.35
C PHE A 276 -22.06 4.04 18.86
N PHE A 277 -21.55 4.82 17.89
CA PHE A 277 -22.30 5.91 17.27
C PHE A 277 -22.97 5.53 15.96
N GLN A 278 -22.66 4.37 15.41
CA GLN A 278 -23.17 3.88 14.14
C GLN A 278 -22.88 4.83 12.96
N PHE A 279 -21.70 5.45 12.98
CA PHE A 279 -21.20 6.26 11.88
C PHE A 279 -20.52 5.33 10.87
N GLU A 280 -21.18 5.08 9.75
CA GLU A 280 -20.77 4.08 8.77
C GLU A 280 -19.62 4.53 7.86
N SER A 281 -19.31 5.82 7.83
CA SER A 281 -18.28 6.36 6.93
C SER A 281 -17.37 7.33 7.64
N GLU A 282 -16.16 7.47 7.12
CA GLU A 282 -15.11 8.35 7.58
C GLU A 282 -14.50 9.08 6.36
N VAL A 283 -14.36 10.39 6.46
CA VAL A 283 -13.81 11.21 5.37
C VAL A 283 -12.40 11.67 5.69
N VAL A 284 -11.48 11.46 4.74
CA VAL A 284 -10.08 11.91 4.81
C VAL A 284 -9.90 13.13 3.91
N LEU A 285 -9.49 14.25 4.49
CA LEU A 285 -9.43 15.58 3.88
C LEU A 285 -8.00 16.11 3.90
N PRO A 286 -7.12 15.67 2.96
CA PRO A 286 -5.78 16.19 2.90
C PRO A 286 -5.75 17.58 2.25
N TYR A 287 -5.24 18.58 2.96
CA TYR A 287 -5.04 19.94 2.43
C TYR A 287 -3.67 20.04 1.75
N SER A 288 -3.47 19.17 0.79
CA SER A 288 -2.31 19.16 -0.12
C SER A 288 -2.66 18.40 -1.39
N GLN A 289 -2.41 19.02 -2.54
CA GLN A 289 -2.59 18.38 -3.83
C GLN A 289 -1.70 17.13 -4.01
N TYR A 290 -0.54 17.10 -3.35
CA TYR A 290 0.34 15.93 -3.34
C TYR A 290 -0.32 14.67 -2.74
N LEU A 291 -1.34 14.82 -1.91
CA LEU A 291 -2.08 13.70 -1.32
C LEU A 291 -3.38 13.36 -2.07
N ASN A 292 -3.45 13.69 -3.35
CA ASN A 292 -4.64 13.47 -4.17
C ASN A 292 -5.13 12.02 -4.18
N GLN A 293 -4.23 11.06 -4.21
CA GLN A 293 -4.57 9.63 -4.23
C GLN A 293 -4.60 8.97 -2.84
N PHE A 294 -4.41 9.75 -1.77
CA PHE A 294 -4.26 9.18 -0.42
C PHE A 294 -5.53 8.48 0.08
N ALA A 295 -6.70 9.09 -0.10
CA ALA A 295 -7.96 8.46 0.28
C ALA A 295 -8.20 7.15 -0.49
N THR A 296 -7.91 7.12 -1.79
CA THR A 296 -8.02 5.91 -2.63
C THR A 296 -7.09 4.80 -2.16
N TYR A 297 -5.85 5.13 -1.78
CA TYR A 297 -4.92 4.17 -1.19
C TYR A 297 -5.45 3.61 0.15
N LEU A 298 -5.97 4.48 1.02
CA LEU A 298 -6.54 4.06 2.30
C LEU A 298 -7.79 3.17 2.14
N GLN A 299 -8.57 3.33 1.07
CA GLN A 299 -9.69 2.44 0.79
C GLN A 299 -9.25 0.98 0.75
N GLN A 300 -8.20 0.66 0.02
CA GLN A 300 -7.68 -0.70 0.01
C GLN A 300 -7.03 -1.05 1.36
N ALA A 301 -6.17 -0.20 1.88
CA ALA A 301 -5.44 -0.47 3.12
C ALA A 301 -6.38 -0.76 4.31
N ILE A 302 -7.50 -0.03 4.44
CA ILE A 302 -8.44 -0.13 5.54
C ILE A 302 -9.59 -1.09 5.21
N MET A 303 -10.31 -0.86 4.10
CA MET A 303 -11.55 -1.59 3.82
C MET A 303 -11.31 -3.04 3.41
N GLU A 304 -10.22 -3.35 2.69
CA GLU A 304 -9.84 -4.74 2.40
C GLU A 304 -9.32 -5.44 3.66
N SER A 305 -8.61 -4.75 4.54
CA SER A 305 -8.12 -5.31 5.80
C SER A 305 -9.25 -5.64 6.76
N ASN A 306 -10.13 -4.67 7.00
CA ASN A 306 -11.15 -4.72 8.04
C ASN A 306 -12.51 -5.22 7.55
N GLY A 307 -12.79 -5.19 6.24
CA GLY A 307 -14.05 -5.64 5.65
C GLY A 307 -14.25 -7.16 5.75
N LYS A 308 -14.34 -7.68 6.96
CA LYS A 308 -14.51 -9.11 7.28
C LYS A 308 -15.78 -9.31 8.07
N ASN A 309 -16.48 -10.40 7.81
CA ASN A 309 -17.71 -10.77 8.50
C ASN A 309 -17.57 -12.05 9.35
N VAL A 310 -16.34 -12.50 9.51
CA VAL A 310 -15.98 -13.65 10.34
C VAL A 310 -14.74 -13.33 11.17
N ASP A 311 -14.65 -13.94 12.35
CA ASP A 311 -13.47 -13.88 13.20
C ASP A 311 -12.36 -14.86 12.73
N ARG A 312 -11.28 -15.00 13.51
CA ARG A 312 -10.16 -15.92 13.23
C ARG A 312 -10.56 -17.40 13.29
N SER A 313 -11.61 -17.75 14.02
CA SER A 313 -12.14 -19.11 14.12
C SER A 313 -13.06 -19.45 12.95
N GLY A 314 -13.45 -18.44 12.15
CA GLY A 314 -14.39 -18.58 11.04
C GLY A 314 -15.85 -18.37 11.46
N ASP A 315 -16.10 -17.98 12.71
CA ASP A 315 -17.43 -17.70 13.21
C ASP A 315 -17.92 -16.32 12.74
N ARG A 316 -19.22 -16.20 12.46
CA ARG A 316 -19.82 -14.93 12.10
C ARG A 316 -19.81 -13.99 13.28
N ILE A 317 -19.43 -12.74 12.98
CA ILE A 317 -19.44 -11.62 13.95
C ILE A 317 -20.73 -10.82 13.82
N ASP A 318 -21.13 -10.15 14.89
CA ASP A 318 -22.35 -9.34 15.01
C ASP A 318 -22.06 -7.83 15.22
N TYR A 319 -20.80 -7.43 15.03
CA TYR A 319 -20.34 -6.04 15.13
C TYR A 319 -19.76 -5.54 13.80
N GLN A 320 -19.60 -4.22 13.68
CA GLN A 320 -19.03 -3.58 12.50
C GLN A 320 -17.50 -3.62 12.51
N THR A 321 -16.87 -3.94 11.37
CA THR A 321 -15.42 -4.14 11.27
C THR A 321 -14.69 -3.04 10.51
N SER A 322 -15.39 -2.28 9.66
CA SER A 322 -14.77 -1.25 8.82
C SER A 322 -15.72 -0.11 8.55
N SER A 323 -15.22 1.12 8.66
CA SER A 323 -15.87 2.29 8.08
C SER A 323 -15.68 2.31 6.56
N ILE A 324 -16.60 2.97 5.84
CA ILE A 324 -16.42 3.34 4.44
C ILE A 324 -15.49 4.55 4.39
N VAL A 325 -14.28 4.37 3.88
CA VAL A 325 -13.29 5.45 3.76
C VAL A 325 -13.44 6.14 2.40
N TRP A 326 -13.50 7.47 2.43
CA TRP A 326 -13.58 8.30 1.24
C TRP A 326 -12.95 9.67 1.49
N GLY A 327 -12.75 10.47 0.48
CA GLY A 327 -12.22 11.81 0.65
C GLY A 327 -11.58 12.36 -0.61
N GLU A 328 -11.30 13.65 -0.56
CA GLU A 328 -10.69 14.43 -1.62
C GLU A 328 -9.82 15.54 -1.03
N PRO A 329 -8.80 16.02 -1.74
CA PRO A 329 -8.01 17.14 -1.27
C PRO A 329 -8.82 18.42 -1.05
N GLY A 330 -8.54 19.12 0.05
CA GLY A 330 -8.94 20.50 0.23
C GLY A 330 -8.05 21.40 -0.67
N THR A 331 -8.56 22.48 -1.23
CA THR A 331 -9.91 23.05 -1.06
C THR A 331 -11.00 22.52 -2.02
N ASN A 332 -10.65 21.68 -2.99
CA ASN A 332 -11.60 21.14 -3.97
C ASN A 332 -12.78 20.42 -3.26
N SER A 333 -12.50 19.63 -2.26
CA SER A 333 -13.50 18.93 -1.44
C SER A 333 -14.57 19.87 -0.85
N GLN A 334 -14.18 21.10 -0.49
CA GLN A 334 -15.11 22.11 0.05
C GLN A 334 -16.20 22.49 -0.98
N HIS A 335 -15.84 22.49 -2.26
CA HIS A 335 -16.77 22.81 -3.35
C HIS A 335 -17.50 21.58 -3.91
N ALA A 336 -17.11 20.38 -3.48
CA ALA A 336 -17.73 19.14 -3.93
C ALA A 336 -18.79 18.62 -2.95
N PHE A 337 -18.46 18.44 -1.68
CA PHE A 337 -19.33 17.74 -0.74
C PHE A 337 -19.40 18.33 0.69
N PHE A 338 -18.75 19.43 1.00
CA PHE A 338 -18.82 20.03 2.33
C PHE A 338 -20.23 20.50 2.71
N GLN A 339 -21.09 20.73 1.75
CA GLN A 339 -22.50 20.98 2.01
C GLN A 339 -23.13 19.86 2.86
N LEU A 340 -22.80 18.58 2.55
CA LEU A 340 -23.25 17.44 3.33
C LEU A 340 -22.65 17.43 4.75
N LEU A 341 -21.37 17.77 4.89
CA LEU A 341 -20.69 17.80 6.19
C LEU A 341 -21.25 18.90 7.11
N HIS A 342 -21.61 20.07 6.54
CA HIS A 342 -22.06 21.21 7.32
C HIS A 342 -23.56 21.22 7.63
N GLN A 343 -24.38 20.85 6.66
CA GLN A 343 -25.84 20.99 6.75
C GLN A 343 -26.61 19.70 6.44
N GLY A 344 -25.89 18.60 6.23
CA GLY A 344 -26.51 17.29 6.01
C GLY A 344 -27.04 16.67 7.31
N THR A 345 -27.78 15.58 7.14
CA THR A 345 -28.37 14.84 8.26
C THR A 345 -27.49 13.72 8.79
N LYS A 346 -26.33 13.49 8.16
CA LYS A 346 -25.35 12.46 8.56
C LYS A 346 -24.21 13.09 9.35
N ILE A 347 -23.80 12.44 10.45
CA ILE A 347 -22.56 12.78 11.15
C ILE A 347 -21.46 11.94 10.55
N ILE A 348 -20.40 12.59 10.09
CA ILE A 348 -19.29 11.94 9.39
C ILE A 348 -17.99 12.35 10.10
N PRO A 349 -17.31 11.42 10.80
CA PRO A 349 -15.96 11.64 11.29
C PRO A 349 -15.04 12.12 10.17
N SER A 350 -14.20 13.10 10.47
CA SER A 350 -13.41 13.79 9.43
C SER A 350 -11.96 13.96 9.90
N ASP A 351 -11.03 13.40 9.11
CA ASP A 351 -9.60 13.53 9.31
C ASP A 351 -9.03 14.63 8.42
N PHE A 352 -8.57 15.72 9.01
CA PHE A 352 -7.92 16.82 8.31
C PHE A 352 -6.40 16.65 8.36
N ILE A 353 -5.76 16.56 7.19
CA ILE A 353 -4.32 16.38 7.07
C ILE A 353 -3.69 17.58 6.38
N ALA A 354 -2.67 18.17 6.99
CA ALA A 354 -1.92 19.28 6.40
C ALA A 354 -0.44 19.19 6.76
N PHE A 355 0.42 19.71 5.90
CA PHE A 355 1.84 19.84 6.19
C PHE A 355 2.10 21.14 6.97
N ALA A 356 2.79 21.03 8.09
CA ALA A 356 3.20 22.19 8.87
C ALA A 356 4.21 23.09 8.12
N LYS A 357 4.97 22.50 7.19
CA LYS A 357 5.97 23.19 6.37
C LYS A 357 5.85 22.73 4.92
N PRO A 358 5.51 23.61 3.99
CA PRO A 358 5.47 23.27 2.57
C PRO A 358 6.88 23.06 2.01
N LEU A 359 6.95 22.40 0.85
CA LEU A 359 8.21 22.10 0.15
C LEU A 359 8.69 23.25 -0.76
N HIS A 360 7.93 24.29 -0.91
CA HIS A 360 8.21 25.47 -1.78
C HIS A 360 7.97 26.76 -1.04
#